data_0635d71d653729062dccfbcce25a870b
#
_entry.id   0635d71d653729062dccfbcce25a870b
#
_cell.length_a   1.000
_cell.length_b   1.000
_cell.length_c   1.000
_cell.angle_alpha   90.00
_cell.angle_beta   90.00
_cell.angle_gamma   90.00
#
_symmetry.space_group_name_H-M   'P 1'
#
loop_
_entity.id
_entity.type
_entity.pdbx_description
1 polymer ?
#
loop_
_entity_poly.entity_id
_entity_poly.type
_entity_poly.pdbx_seq_one_letter_code
_entity_poly.pdbx_strand_id
1 'polypeptide(L)'
;MFKKMILSFLIGIGISMNAQSKGINFQKIDLEAAKKIAAKENKLIFIDLYTTWCGPCKLMAKNTFTDPGIGEMFNKNFVNLAIDAEKEGLSLAKEFKVVNYPSFLFLDPQGKLVQYDFGYYNPEQFLGVGASVLKKKTSQSGKTLDQVKGRMIGDKIDNFTAKDHLGNTFSSSKENKKLVIVFIRGQWCPYCNKYIQTLQDLSPELQSKNARLVIISPEKPEFIEKTISKTKTAYTVLYDEGYKIAEAFDVLYMPDSETLNFYNSKLKDDFADSRSDHSGRLPVSATFILNENKEITWRHFDTDYKNRASVEDIIKNLN
;
A
#
# COMPACT_ATOMS: atom_id res chain seq x y z
N MET A 1 -42.26 -29.53 48.98
CA MET A 1 -41.86 -30.10 47.63
C MET A 1 -42.06 -29.00 46.59
N PHE A 2 -41.03 -28.22 46.25
CA PHE A 2 -41.09 -27.19 45.19
C PHE A 2 -40.29 -27.69 44.00
N LYS A 3 -41.00 -28.03 42.88
CA LYS A 3 -40.39 -28.36 41.60
C LYS A 3 -39.87 -27.08 40.94
N LYS A 4 -38.54 -26.95 40.75
CA LYS A 4 -37.90 -25.89 39.93
C LYS A 4 -38.02 -26.28 38.45
N MET A 5 -38.79 -25.49 37.74
CA MET A 5 -38.88 -25.53 36.28
C MET A 5 -37.71 -24.74 35.67
N ILE A 6 -36.78 -25.43 35.01
CA ILE A 6 -35.67 -24.79 34.33
C ILE A 6 -36.17 -24.45 32.93
N LEU A 7 -36.32 -23.16 32.62
CA LEU A 7 -36.69 -22.66 31.30
C LEU A 7 -35.40 -22.47 30.50
N SER A 8 -35.14 -23.40 29.57
CA SER A 8 -34.02 -23.29 28.65
C SER A 8 -34.32 -22.25 27.54
N PHE A 9 -33.61 -21.14 27.60
CA PHE A 9 -33.64 -20.12 26.57
C PHE A 9 -32.70 -20.53 25.43
N LEU A 10 -33.25 -21.08 24.35
CA LEU A 10 -32.52 -21.30 23.11
C LEU A 10 -32.34 -19.96 22.39
N ILE A 11 -31.14 -19.40 22.49
CA ILE A 11 -30.73 -18.25 21.66
C ILE A 11 -30.44 -18.79 20.27
N GLY A 12 -31.40 -18.63 19.36
CA GLY A 12 -31.20 -18.88 17.94
C GLY A 12 -30.23 -17.83 17.38
N ILE A 13 -29.00 -18.22 17.13
CA ILE A 13 -28.07 -17.43 16.32
C ILE A 13 -28.58 -17.48 14.88
N GLY A 14 -29.33 -16.47 14.48
CA GLY A 14 -29.70 -16.25 13.09
C GLY A 14 -28.45 -15.94 12.28
N ILE A 15 -27.88 -16.94 11.61
CA ILE A 15 -26.91 -16.74 10.54
C ILE A 15 -27.66 -16.07 9.41
N SER A 16 -27.57 -14.75 9.29
CA SER A 16 -28.00 -14.02 8.10
C SER A 16 -27.10 -14.48 6.94
N MET A 17 -27.53 -15.47 6.20
CA MET A 17 -26.97 -15.77 4.88
C MET A 17 -27.26 -14.54 4.00
N ASN A 18 -26.29 -13.63 3.88
CA ASN A 18 -26.30 -12.66 2.82
C ASN A 18 -26.33 -13.45 1.50
N ALA A 19 -27.46 -13.42 0.83
CA ALA A 19 -27.58 -13.90 -0.54
C ALA A 19 -26.64 -13.03 -1.39
N GLN A 20 -25.45 -13.56 -1.68
CA GLN A 20 -24.46 -12.95 -2.52
C GLN A 20 -25.09 -12.72 -3.90
N SER A 21 -25.32 -11.48 -4.28
CA SER A 21 -25.85 -11.15 -5.61
C SER A 21 -24.86 -11.69 -6.65
N LYS A 22 -25.36 -12.57 -7.52
CA LYS A 22 -24.60 -13.04 -8.67
C LYS A 22 -24.34 -11.82 -9.57
N GLY A 23 -23.10 -11.34 -9.66
CA GLY A 23 -22.72 -10.23 -10.50
C GLY A 23 -22.50 -8.88 -9.79
N ILE A 24 -22.24 -7.82 -10.58
CA ILE A 24 -22.01 -6.47 -10.09
C ILE A 24 -23.29 -5.86 -9.51
N ASN A 25 -23.19 -5.31 -8.31
CA ASN A 25 -24.26 -4.53 -7.69
C ASN A 25 -24.12 -3.05 -8.06
N PHE A 26 -24.82 -2.63 -9.10
CA PHE A 26 -24.87 -1.23 -9.52
C PHE A 26 -25.82 -0.42 -8.61
N GLN A 27 -25.28 0.63 -8.01
CA GLN A 27 -26.02 1.50 -7.09
C GLN A 27 -26.75 2.61 -7.87
N LYS A 28 -27.96 2.94 -7.46
CA LYS A 28 -28.77 4.02 -8.03
C LYS A 28 -28.55 5.32 -7.24
N ILE A 29 -27.35 5.86 -7.31
CA ILE A 29 -26.91 7.08 -6.64
C ILE A 29 -26.16 7.97 -7.62
N ASP A 30 -26.04 9.25 -7.32
CA ASP A 30 -25.21 10.17 -8.11
C ASP A 30 -23.71 10.03 -7.79
N LEU A 31 -22.87 10.68 -8.58
CA LEU A 31 -21.42 10.62 -8.43
C LEU A 31 -20.94 11.21 -7.08
N GLU A 32 -21.59 12.26 -6.58
CA GLU A 32 -21.21 12.90 -5.32
C GLU A 32 -21.49 11.98 -4.11
N ALA A 33 -22.62 11.26 -4.14
CA ALA A 33 -22.90 10.23 -3.14
C ALA A 33 -21.91 9.06 -3.25
N ALA A 34 -21.57 8.63 -4.47
CA ALA A 34 -20.58 7.58 -4.71
C ALA A 34 -19.18 7.96 -4.18
N LYS A 35 -18.72 9.20 -4.37
CA LYS A 35 -17.48 9.73 -3.82
C LYS A 35 -17.43 9.63 -2.29
N LYS A 36 -18.53 10.02 -1.61
CA LYS A 36 -18.64 9.95 -0.14
C LYS A 36 -18.54 8.50 0.35
N ILE A 37 -19.23 7.57 -0.30
CA ILE A 37 -19.18 6.15 0.04
C ILE A 37 -17.76 5.59 -0.22
N ALA A 38 -17.19 5.88 -1.38
CA ALA A 38 -15.87 5.43 -1.77
C ALA A 38 -14.79 5.91 -0.79
N ALA A 39 -14.85 7.17 -0.34
CA ALA A 39 -13.96 7.70 0.68
C ALA A 39 -14.11 7.00 2.03
N LYS A 40 -15.36 6.77 2.48
CA LYS A 40 -15.66 6.11 3.75
C LYS A 40 -15.23 4.65 3.77
N GLU A 41 -15.44 3.93 2.66
CA GLU A 41 -15.18 2.49 2.55
C GLU A 41 -13.80 2.16 1.96
N ASN A 42 -12.97 3.18 1.66
CA ASN A 42 -11.68 3.03 0.98
C ASN A 42 -11.80 2.25 -0.33
N LYS A 43 -12.84 2.52 -1.11
CA LYS A 43 -13.09 1.93 -2.42
C LYS A 43 -12.75 2.91 -3.55
N LEU A 44 -12.59 2.41 -4.76
CA LEU A 44 -12.65 3.20 -5.98
C LEU A 44 -14.10 3.30 -6.46
N ILE A 45 -14.34 4.12 -7.49
CA ILE A 45 -15.63 4.23 -8.16
C ILE A 45 -15.49 3.61 -9.54
N PHE A 46 -16.36 2.69 -9.89
CA PHE A 46 -16.50 2.13 -11.23
C PHE A 46 -17.76 2.66 -11.86
N ILE A 47 -17.66 3.24 -13.06
CA ILE A 47 -18.79 3.74 -13.83
C ILE A 47 -18.82 3.04 -15.20
N ASP A 48 -19.90 2.29 -15.46
CA ASP A 48 -20.27 1.83 -16.79
C ASP A 48 -21.08 2.95 -17.47
N LEU A 49 -20.46 3.66 -18.42
CA LEU A 49 -21.15 4.61 -19.29
C LEU A 49 -21.67 3.85 -20.52
N TYR A 50 -22.98 3.72 -20.60
CA TYR A 50 -23.66 2.99 -21.68
C TYR A 50 -24.64 3.87 -22.45
N THR A 51 -25.15 3.37 -23.58
CA THR A 51 -26.34 3.90 -24.27
C THR A 51 -27.35 2.78 -24.49
N THR A 52 -28.63 3.15 -24.61
CA THR A 52 -29.71 2.17 -24.75
C THR A 52 -29.70 1.40 -26.08
N TRP A 53 -29.12 1.97 -27.13
CA TRP A 53 -28.96 1.37 -28.45
C TRP A 53 -27.67 0.53 -28.61
N CYS A 54 -26.73 0.62 -27.68
CA CYS A 54 -25.43 -0.02 -27.77
C CYS A 54 -25.51 -1.54 -27.62
N GLY A 55 -25.22 -2.27 -28.67
CA GLY A 55 -25.19 -3.75 -28.69
C GLY A 55 -24.16 -4.35 -27.73
N PRO A 56 -22.87 -3.93 -27.79
CA PRO A 56 -21.83 -4.39 -26.87
C PRO A 56 -22.15 -4.12 -25.40
N CYS A 57 -22.81 -2.99 -25.06
CA CYS A 57 -23.25 -2.68 -23.68
C CYS A 57 -24.24 -3.75 -23.16
N LYS A 58 -25.19 -4.16 -24.00
CA LYS A 58 -26.15 -5.22 -23.67
C LYS A 58 -25.44 -6.56 -23.44
N LEU A 59 -24.40 -6.87 -24.20
CA LEU A 59 -23.60 -8.06 -24.00
C LEU A 59 -22.79 -8.01 -22.69
N MET A 60 -22.20 -6.87 -22.33
CA MET A 60 -21.56 -6.67 -21.02
C MET A 60 -22.53 -6.91 -19.88
N ALA A 61 -23.71 -6.28 -19.94
CA ALA A 61 -24.74 -6.39 -18.92
C ALA A 61 -25.26 -7.83 -18.76
N LYS A 62 -25.36 -8.58 -19.87
CA LYS A 62 -25.90 -9.94 -19.88
C LYS A 62 -24.87 -10.99 -19.46
N ASN A 63 -23.63 -10.89 -19.94
CA ASN A 63 -22.64 -11.98 -19.87
C ASN A 63 -21.54 -11.68 -18.84
N THR A 64 -21.04 -10.45 -18.79
CA THR A 64 -19.87 -10.09 -17.99
C THR A 64 -20.24 -9.59 -16.61
N PHE A 65 -21.14 -8.62 -16.53
CA PHE A 65 -21.52 -8.05 -15.22
C PHE A 65 -22.35 -8.99 -14.34
N THR A 66 -22.92 -10.06 -14.90
CA THR A 66 -23.63 -11.10 -14.17
C THR A 66 -22.71 -12.21 -13.64
N ASP A 67 -21.44 -12.22 -14.04
CA ASP A 67 -20.50 -13.24 -13.60
C ASP A 67 -20.20 -13.12 -12.08
N PRO A 68 -20.25 -14.24 -11.32
CA PRO A 68 -20.02 -14.21 -9.87
C PRO A 68 -18.65 -13.72 -9.46
N GLY A 69 -17.57 -14.05 -10.20
CA GLY A 69 -16.21 -13.64 -9.90
C GLY A 69 -16.02 -12.13 -10.11
N ILE A 70 -16.63 -11.58 -11.19
CA ILE A 70 -16.72 -10.14 -11.41
C ILE A 70 -17.47 -9.48 -10.26
N GLY A 71 -18.63 -10.01 -9.89
CA GLY A 71 -19.43 -9.48 -8.78
C GLY A 71 -18.66 -9.45 -7.47
N GLU A 72 -17.95 -10.51 -7.12
CA GLU A 72 -17.13 -10.59 -5.91
C GLU A 72 -16.05 -9.50 -5.91
N MET A 73 -15.25 -9.38 -6.99
CA MET A 73 -14.17 -8.40 -7.08
C MET A 73 -14.71 -6.97 -7.07
N PHE A 74 -15.70 -6.68 -7.91
CA PHE A 74 -16.17 -5.30 -8.09
C PHE A 74 -16.97 -4.80 -6.89
N ASN A 75 -17.82 -5.61 -6.28
CA ASN A 75 -18.60 -5.22 -5.10
C ASN A 75 -17.72 -5.00 -3.86
N LYS A 76 -16.61 -5.76 -3.76
CA LYS A 76 -15.64 -5.61 -2.67
C LYS A 76 -14.82 -4.32 -2.80
N ASN A 77 -14.41 -3.94 -4.01
CA ASN A 77 -13.35 -2.96 -4.23
C ASN A 77 -13.84 -1.63 -4.83
N PHE A 78 -15.07 -1.61 -5.38
CA PHE A 78 -15.60 -0.44 -6.06
C PHE A 78 -17.01 -0.09 -5.56
N VAL A 79 -17.33 1.20 -5.67
CA VAL A 79 -18.71 1.69 -5.69
C VAL A 79 -19.11 1.70 -7.16
N ASN A 80 -20.06 0.86 -7.54
CA ASN A 80 -20.38 0.59 -8.95
C ASN A 80 -21.60 1.40 -9.40
N LEU A 81 -21.46 2.12 -10.50
CA LEU A 81 -22.52 2.91 -11.12
C LEU A 81 -22.71 2.49 -12.58
N ALA A 82 -23.95 2.42 -13.05
CA ALA A 82 -24.29 2.29 -14.47
C ALA A 82 -25.07 3.55 -14.88
N ILE A 83 -24.53 4.31 -15.82
CA ILE A 83 -25.02 5.66 -16.14
C ILE A 83 -25.28 5.76 -17.65
N ASP A 84 -26.48 6.19 -18.04
CA ASP A 84 -26.83 6.44 -19.44
C ASP A 84 -26.13 7.72 -19.94
N ALA A 85 -25.16 7.56 -20.85
CA ALA A 85 -24.31 8.61 -21.36
C ALA A 85 -25.07 9.70 -22.14
N GLU A 86 -26.28 9.39 -22.64
CA GLU A 86 -27.12 10.34 -23.38
C GLU A 86 -28.11 11.07 -22.47
N LYS A 87 -28.18 10.70 -21.18
CA LYS A 87 -29.05 11.31 -20.17
C LYS A 87 -28.23 11.93 -19.05
N GLU A 88 -28.31 11.32 -17.85
CA GLU A 88 -27.60 11.78 -16.65
C GLU A 88 -26.07 11.74 -16.78
N GLY A 89 -25.54 10.94 -17.69
CA GLY A 89 -24.11 10.81 -17.95
C GLY A 89 -23.52 11.76 -18.99
N LEU A 90 -24.33 12.66 -19.59
CA LEU A 90 -23.87 13.53 -20.67
C LEU A 90 -22.68 14.44 -20.26
N SER A 91 -22.70 14.95 -19.04
CA SER A 91 -21.60 15.76 -18.49
C SER A 91 -20.33 14.95 -18.33
N LEU A 92 -20.44 13.73 -17.78
CA LEU A 92 -19.30 12.81 -17.63
C LEU A 92 -18.72 12.39 -18.98
N ALA A 93 -19.58 12.06 -19.95
CA ALA A 93 -19.14 11.72 -21.29
C ALA A 93 -18.34 12.84 -21.95
N LYS A 94 -18.75 14.09 -21.76
CA LYS A 94 -18.02 15.27 -22.24
C LYS A 94 -16.71 15.51 -21.48
N GLU A 95 -16.72 15.46 -20.16
CA GLU A 95 -15.56 15.66 -19.30
C GLU A 95 -14.44 14.67 -19.61
N PHE A 96 -14.78 13.39 -19.72
CA PHE A 96 -13.82 12.32 -19.99
C PHE A 96 -13.63 12.01 -21.48
N LYS A 97 -14.19 12.86 -22.38
CA LYS A 97 -14.08 12.76 -23.85
C LYS A 97 -14.46 11.38 -24.38
N VAL A 98 -15.54 10.82 -23.86
CA VAL A 98 -16.04 9.48 -24.24
C VAL A 98 -16.61 9.53 -25.64
N VAL A 99 -16.14 8.64 -26.51
CA VAL A 99 -16.57 8.54 -27.93
C VAL A 99 -17.01 7.11 -28.33
N ASN A 100 -16.80 6.13 -27.48
CA ASN A 100 -17.16 4.74 -27.70
C ASN A 100 -17.99 4.17 -26.56
N TYR A 101 -18.83 3.17 -26.82
CA TYR A 101 -19.65 2.52 -25.79
C TYR A 101 -19.60 0.98 -25.91
N PRO A 102 -19.62 0.23 -24.75
CA PRO A 102 -19.55 0.77 -23.39
C PRO A 102 -18.22 1.43 -23.09
N SER A 103 -18.21 2.43 -22.18
CA SER A 103 -17.01 3.04 -21.66
C SER A 103 -16.94 2.88 -20.15
N PHE A 104 -15.77 2.53 -19.64
CA PHE A 104 -15.52 2.22 -18.25
C PHE A 104 -14.61 3.27 -17.63
N LEU A 105 -15.17 4.06 -16.70
CA LEU A 105 -14.40 5.02 -15.94
C LEU A 105 -14.12 4.44 -14.54
N PHE A 106 -12.86 4.41 -14.17
CA PHE A 106 -12.42 4.07 -12.83
C PHE A 106 -11.88 5.33 -12.17
N LEU A 107 -12.55 5.79 -11.12
CA LEU A 107 -12.20 7.04 -10.44
C LEU A 107 -11.74 6.77 -9.01
N ASP A 108 -10.88 7.64 -8.47
CA ASP A 108 -10.59 7.69 -7.05
C ASP A 108 -11.76 8.33 -6.26
N PRO A 109 -11.75 8.31 -4.92
CA PRO A 109 -12.81 8.93 -4.12
C PRO A 109 -12.96 10.45 -4.33
N GLN A 110 -11.96 11.13 -4.90
CA GLN A 110 -12.01 12.55 -5.23
C GLN A 110 -12.61 12.81 -6.62
N GLY A 111 -12.86 11.74 -7.40
CA GLY A 111 -13.39 11.80 -8.76
C GLY A 111 -12.33 11.92 -9.84
N LYS A 112 -11.03 11.82 -9.49
CA LYS A 112 -9.94 11.84 -10.46
C LYS A 112 -9.86 10.49 -11.19
N LEU A 113 -9.64 10.54 -12.50
CA LEU A 113 -9.53 9.35 -13.34
C LEU A 113 -8.27 8.53 -12.98
N VAL A 114 -8.49 7.27 -12.58
CA VAL A 114 -7.45 6.26 -12.36
C VAL A 114 -7.16 5.46 -13.62
N GLN A 115 -8.25 5.06 -14.30
CA GLN A 115 -8.17 4.34 -15.58
C GLN A 115 -9.44 4.58 -16.40
N TYR A 116 -9.28 4.66 -17.72
CA TYR A 116 -10.33 4.62 -18.71
C TYR A 116 -10.15 3.38 -19.59
N ASP A 117 -11.26 2.74 -19.90
CA ASP A 117 -11.29 1.62 -20.82
C ASP A 117 -12.61 1.62 -21.60
N PHE A 118 -12.73 0.83 -22.68
CA PHE A 118 -13.95 0.80 -23.48
C PHE A 118 -14.07 -0.49 -24.28
N GLY A 119 -15.29 -0.80 -24.72
CA GLY A 119 -15.58 -1.96 -25.57
C GLY A 119 -16.05 -3.19 -24.80
N TYR A 120 -16.28 -4.26 -25.53
CA TYR A 120 -16.72 -5.53 -24.95
C TYR A 120 -15.54 -6.33 -24.41
N TYR A 121 -15.70 -6.84 -23.19
CA TYR A 121 -14.80 -7.80 -22.54
C TYR A 121 -15.59 -9.04 -22.08
N ASN A 122 -15.03 -10.21 -22.25
CA ASN A 122 -15.53 -11.38 -21.54
C ASN A 122 -15.18 -11.31 -20.04
N PRO A 123 -15.75 -12.18 -19.16
CA PRO A 123 -15.51 -12.12 -17.71
C PRO A 123 -14.02 -12.17 -17.34
N GLU A 124 -13.23 -13.07 -17.93
CA GLU A 124 -11.80 -13.21 -17.61
C GLU A 124 -11.01 -11.94 -17.96
N GLN A 125 -11.25 -11.38 -19.14
CA GLN A 125 -10.61 -10.13 -19.57
C GLN A 125 -11.00 -8.96 -18.65
N PHE A 126 -12.27 -8.86 -18.24
CA PHE A 126 -12.74 -7.79 -17.39
C PHE A 126 -12.23 -7.89 -15.95
N LEU A 127 -12.04 -9.12 -15.44
CA LEU A 127 -11.28 -9.34 -14.19
C LEU A 127 -9.86 -8.78 -14.28
N GLY A 128 -9.18 -8.97 -15.42
CA GLY A 128 -7.87 -8.39 -15.69
C GLY A 128 -7.87 -6.86 -15.66
N VAL A 129 -8.91 -6.22 -16.24
CA VAL A 129 -9.10 -4.76 -16.17
C VAL A 129 -9.25 -4.32 -14.71
N GLY A 130 -10.15 -4.94 -13.94
CA GLY A 130 -10.34 -4.63 -12.52
C GLY A 130 -9.06 -4.79 -11.69
N ALA A 131 -8.32 -5.88 -11.90
CA ALA A 131 -7.04 -6.12 -11.22
C ALA A 131 -5.99 -5.05 -11.55
N SER A 132 -5.91 -4.63 -12.83
CA SER A 132 -5.02 -3.54 -13.27
C SER A 132 -5.34 -2.22 -12.56
N VAL A 133 -6.63 -1.87 -12.44
CA VAL A 133 -7.09 -0.67 -11.73
C VAL A 133 -6.73 -0.72 -10.24
N LEU A 134 -6.95 -1.86 -9.60
CA LEU A 134 -6.61 -2.04 -8.18
C LEU A 134 -5.10 -1.94 -7.95
N LYS A 135 -4.29 -2.45 -8.87
CA LYS A 135 -2.83 -2.26 -8.86
C LYS A 135 -2.48 -0.76 -8.94
N LYS A 136 -3.13 0.01 -9.81
CA LYS A 136 -2.94 1.46 -9.90
C LYS A 136 -3.41 2.19 -8.63
N LYS A 137 -4.55 1.78 -8.02
CA LYS A 137 -5.00 2.31 -6.74
C LYS A 137 -3.92 2.19 -5.68
N THR A 138 -3.35 1.01 -5.52
CA THR A 138 -2.27 0.75 -4.56
C THR A 138 -1.05 1.62 -4.85
N SER A 139 -0.74 1.86 -6.14
CA SER A 139 0.35 2.74 -6.53
C SER A 139 0.08 4.22 -6.34
N GLN A 140 -1.18 4.65 -6.32
CA GLN A 140 -1.57 6.07 -6.14
C GLN A 140 -2.02 6.40 -4.71
N SER A 141 -2.29 5.39 -3.86
CA SER A 141 -2.68 5.60 -2.47
C SER A 141 -1.44 5.68 -1.59
N GLY A 142 -1.20 6.83 -1.01
CA GLY A 142 -0.11 7.06 -0.08
C GLY A 142 0.03 8.54 0.25
N LYS A 143 0.63 8.84 1.38
CA LYS A 143 1.06 10.21 1.70
C LYS A 143 2.06 10.67 0.63
N THR A 144 1.96 11.92 0.22
CA THR A 144 3.01 12.58 -0.57
C THR A 144 4.23 12.86 0.33
N LEU A 145 5.38 13.15 -0.27
CA LEU A 145 6.62 13.36 0.49
C LEU A 145 6.52 14.51 1.51
N ASP A 146 5.77 15.57 1.20
CA ASP A 146 5.52 16.71 2.09
C ASP A 146 4.55 16.41 3.24
N GLN A 147 3.72 15.38 3.10
CA GLN A 147 2.77 14.93 4.12
C GLN A 147 3.40 13.97 5.15
N VAL A 148 4.53 13.36 4.82
CA VAL A 148 5.23 12.45 5.72
C VAL A 148 6.09 13.26 6.71
N LYS A 149 5.93 13.00 8.01
CA LYS A 149 6.61 13.76 9.06
C LYS A 149 7.58 12.91 9.90
N GLY A 150 7.45 11.59 9.82
CA GLY A 150 8.14 10.67 10.71
C GLY A 150 7.63 10.77 12.15
N ARG A 151 7.72 9.68 12.89
CA ARG A 151 7.40 9.69 14.33
C ARG A 151 8.34 10.62 15.08
N MET A 152 7.84 11.20 16.17
CA MET A 152 8.56 12.20 16.97
C MET A 152 9.32 11.55 18.14
N ILE A 153 10.28 12.28 18.69
CA ILE A 153 10.94 11.88 19.95
C ILE A 153 9.87 11.80 21.04
N GLY A 154 9.90 10.72 21.83
CA GLY A 154 8.89 10.38 22.84
C GLY A 154 7.79 9.47 22.32
N ASP A 155 7.59 9.33 21.00
CA ASP A 155 6.62 8.37 20.46
C ASP A 155 7.09 6.93 20.71
N LYS A 156 6.15 6.09 21.10
CA LYS A 156 6.37 4.65 21.25
C LYS A 156 6.00 3.92 19.97
N ILE A 157 6.89 3.06 19.51
CA ILE A 157 6.65 2.20 18.34
C ILE A 157 6.12 0.84 18.81
N ASP A 158 5.03 0.40 18.22
CA ASP A 158 4.51 -0.94 18.45
C ASP A 158 5.53 -2.01 18.05
N ASN A 159 5.48 -3.14 18.77
CA ASN A 159 6.36 -4.25 18.46
C ASN A 159 6.11 -4.75 17.04
N PHE A 160 7.19 -4.98 16.30
CA PHE A 160 7.15 -5.50 14.94
C PHE A 160 8.00 -6.74 14.76
N THR A 161 7.66 -7.52 13.75
CA THR A 161 8.41 -8.68 13.31
C THR A 161 8.64 -8.59 11.81
N ALA A 162 9.82 -8.97 11.34
CA ALA A 162 10.13 -9.09 9.93
C ALA A 162 11.18 -10.17 9.70
N LYS A 163 11.32 -10.62 8.46
CA LYS A 163 12.35 -11.58 8.07
C LYS A 163 13.57 -10.89 7.48
N ASP A 164 14.74 -11.43 7.71
CA ASP A 164 15.94 -11.08 6.95
C ASP A 164 15.99 -11.82 5.60
N HIS A 165 17.02 -11.56 4.82
CA HIS A 165 17.21 -12.20 3.50
C HIS A 165 17.43 -13.72 3.56
N LEU A 166 17.79 -14.25 4.73
CA LEU A 166 17.97 -15.69 4.98
C LEU A 166 16.71 -16.36 5.52
N GLY A 167 15.64 -15.60 5.73
CA GLY A 167 14.37 -16.09 6.28
C GLY A 167 14.32 -16.13 7.81
N ASN A 168 15.38 -15.70 8.52
CA ASN A 168 15.38 -15.63 9.98
C ASN A 168 14.43 -14.53 10.44
N THR A 169 13.65 -14.82 11.48
CA THR A 169 12.69 -13.85 12.02
C THR A 169 13.35 -12.95 13.07
N PHE A 170 13.36 -11.66 12.82
CA PHE A 170 13.62 -10.62 13.80
C PHE A 170 12.32 -10.24 14.52
N SER A 171 12.39 -10.02 15.82
CA SER A 171 11.26 -9.52 16.60
C SER A 171 11.74 -8.42 17.56
N SER A 172 11.20 -7.21 17.41
CA SER A 172 11.58 -6.08 18.27
C SER A 172 11.21 -6.30 19.75
N SER A 173 10.17 -7.11 20.03
CA SER A 173 9.76 -7.44 21.40
C SER A 173 10.75 -8.33 22.14
N LYS A 174 11.61 -9.07 21.40
CA LYS A 174 12.65 -9.95 21.97
C LYS A 174 13.99 -9.23 22.14
N GLU A 175 14.13 -8.00 21.65
CA GLU A 175 15.34 -7.21 21.76
C GLU A 175 15.36 -6.40 23.06
N ASN A 176 16.29 -6.74 23.94
CA ASN A 176 16.55 -6.02 25.18
C ASN A 176 17.59 -4.91 25.03
N LYS A 177 17.92 -4.57 23.78
CA LYS A 177 18.89 -3.55 23.40
C LYS A 177 18.22 -2.32 22.87
N LYS A 178 18.91 -1.19 22.94
CA LYS A 178 18.57 -0.04 22.11
C LYS A 178 18.61 -0.42 20.65
N LEU A 179 17.71 0.13 19.85
CA LEU A 179 17.65 -0.14 18.41
C LEU A 179 17.99 1.11 17.62
N VAL A 180 18.96 1.00 16.72
CA VAL A 180 19.20 2.00 15.67
C VAL A 180 18.51 1.48 14.41
N ILE A 181 17.38 2.10 14.04
CA ILE A 181 16.58 1.72 12.88
C ILE A 181 16.93 2.65 11.72
N VAL A 182 17.35 2.07 10.61
CA VAL A 182 17.75 2.81 9.40
C VAL A 182 16.88 2.39 8.23
N PHE A 183 16.13 3.32 7.64
CA PHE A 183 15.35 3.08 6.44
C PHE A 183 16.16 3.33 5.18
N ILE A 184 16.10 2.39 4.23
CA ILE A 184 16.72 2.49 2.91
C ILE A 184 15.69 2.36 1.81
N ARG A 185 15.99 2.89 0.63
CA ARG A 185 15.08 2.91 -0.53
C ARG A 185 15.20 1.63 -1.37
N GLY A 186 16.38 0.99 -1.34
CA GLY A 186 16.65 -0.24 -2.07
C GLY A 186 18.09 -0.34 -2.57
N GLN A 187 18.45 -1.51 -3.10
CA GLN A 187 19.77 -1.89 -3.61
C GLN A 187 20.24 -1.03 -4.80
N TRP A 188 19.29 -0.48 -5.55
CA TRP A 188 19.53 0.40 -6.70
C TRP A 188 19.96 1.82 -6.30
N CYS A 189 19.79 2.22 -5.04
CA CYS A 189 20.06 3.57 -4.57
C CYS A 189 21.55 3.72 -4.17
N PRO A 190 22.39 4.44 -4.92
CA PRO A 190 23.82 4.57 -4.62
C PRO A 190 24.08 5.26 -3.29
N TYR A 191 23.27 6.25 -2.92
CA TYR A 191 23.36 6.94 -1.62
C TYR A 191 23.06 6.00 -0.45
N CYS A 192 22.11 5.07 -0.61
CA CYS A 192 21.81 4.05 0.40
C CYS A 192 23.02 3.11 0.60
N ASN A 193 23.57 2.61 -0.51
CA ASN A 193 24.71 1.69 -0.46
C ASN A 193 25.94 2.35 0.17
N LYS A 194 26.25 3.60 -0.21
CA LYS A 194 27.34 4.37 0.41
C LYS A 194 27.09 4.57 1.91
N TYR A 195 25.87 4.96 2.29
CA TYR A 195 25.53 5.17 3.69
C TYR A 195 25.66 3.89 4.53
N ILE A 196 25.17 2.74 4.04
CA ILE A 196 25.36 1.46 4.73
C ILE A 196 26.84 1.14 4.97
N GLN A 197 27.71 1.47 4.01
CA GLN A 197 29.15 1.29 4.19
C GLN A 197 29.72 2.16 5.32
N THR A 198 29.31 3.43 5.41
CA THR A 198 29.76 4.32 6.50
C THR A 198 29.27 3.84 7.88
N LEU A 199 28.11 3.19 7.95
CA LEU A 199 27.56 2.67 9.21
C LEU A 199 28.42 1.53 9.82
N GLN A 200 29.33 0.89 9.05
CA GLN A 200 30.21 -0.14 9.59
C GLN A 200 31.10 0.39 10.73
N ASP A 201 31.42 1.69 10.71
CA ASP A 201 32.22 2.34 11.74
C ASP A 201 31.50 2.42 13.10
N LEU A 202 30.18 2.19 13.13
CA LEU A 202 29.38 2.14 14.37
C LEU A 202 29.59 0.87 15.21
N SER A 203 30.19 -0.19 14.66
CA SER A 203 30.20 -1.51 15.30
C SER A 203 30.76 -1.52 16.73
N PRO A 204 31.90 -0.86 17.04
CA PRO A 204 32.41 -0.79 18.41
C PRO A 204 31.46 -0.07 19.38
N GLU A 205 30.89 1.05 18.94
CA GLU A 205 30.01 1.90 19.75
C GLU A 205 28.65 1.20 20.03
N LEU A 206 28.10 0.51 19.04
CA LEU A 206 26.88 -0.26 19.22
C LEU A 206 27.07 -1.35 20.30
N GLN A 207 28.23 -2.02 20.31
CA GLN A 207 28.54 -3.03 21.32
C GLN A 207 28.69 -2.39 22.71
N SER A 208 29.47 -1.30 22.83
CA SER A 208 29.74 -0.63 24.11
C SER A 208 28.46 -0.02 24.74
N LYS A 209 27.51 0.45 23.92
CA LYS A 209 26.26 1.08 24.33
C LYS A 209 25.07 0.13 24.45
N ASN A 210 25.30 -1.19 24.34
CA ASN A 210 24.25 -2.21 24.31
C ASN A 210 23.16 -1.89 23.28
N ALA A 211 23.56 -1.53 22.07
CA ALA A 211 22.69 -1.20 20.97
C ALA A 211 22.79 -2.19 19.80
N ARG A 212 21.77 -2.27 18.99
CA ARG A 212 21.74 -3.05 17.75
C ARG A 212 21.26 -2.20 16.59
N LEU A 213 22.00 -2.22 15.48
CA LEU A 213 21.58 -1.56 14.25
C LEU A 213 20.79 -2.54 13.38
N VAL A 214 19.64 -2.08 12.88
CA VAL A 214 18.75 -2.82 12.00
C VAL A 214 18.40 -1.94 10.81
N ILE A 215 18.64 -2.44 9.63
CA ILE A 215 18.32 -1.76 8.37
C ILE A 215 16.97 -2.28 7.87
N ILE A 216 16.07 -1.38 7.51
CA ILE A 216 14.75 -1.71 6.98
C ILE A 216 14.72 -1.43 5.48
N SER A 217 14.44 -2.46 4.69
CA SER A 217 14.34 -2.39 3.23
C SER A 217 12.93 -2.76 2.77
N PRO A 218 12.34 -2.02 1.81
CA PRO A 218 11.08 -2.41 1.19
C PRO A 218 11.25 -3.55 0.17
N GLU A 219 12.48 -3.97 -0.09
CA GLU A 219 12.78 -4.94 -1.14
C GLU A 219 12.71 -6.37 -0.62
N LYS A 220 12.28 -7.28 -1.50
CA LYS A 220 12.26 -8.72 -1.26
C LYS A 220 13.65 -9.28 -0.94
N PRO A 221 13.74 -10.46 -0.31
CA PRO A 221 15.01 -11.05 0.15
C PRO A 221 16.09 -11.15 -0.93
N GLU A 222 15.74 -11.52 -2.16
CA GLU A 222 16.69 -11.66 -3.28
C GLU A 222 17.31 -10.33 -3.72
N PHE A 223 16.63 -9.21 -3.47
CA PHE A 223 17.18 -7.86 -3.73
C PHE A 223 17.96 -7.33 -2.52
N ILE A 224 17.55 -7.71 -1.30
CA ILE A 224 18.35 -7.43 -0.08
C ILE A 224 19.71 -8.11 -0.17
N GLU A 225 19.79 -9.32 -0.71
CA GLU A 225 21.05 -10.01 -0.95
C GLU A 225 21.99 -9.20 -1.88
N LYS A 226 21.43 -8.54 -2.91
CA LYS A 226 22.21 -7.61 -3.76
C LYS A 226 22.74 -6.42 -2.95
N THR A 227 21.95 -5.86 -1.99
CA THR A 227 22.43 -4.82 -1.07
C THR A 227 23.61 -5.30 -0.24
N ILE A 228 23.49 -6.48 0.38
CA ILE A 228 24.54 -7.07 1.21
C ILE A 228 25.80 -7.33 0.39
N SER A 229 25.65 -7.89 -0.80
CA SER A 229 26.77 -8.16 -1.71
C SER A 229 27.53 -6.89 -2.11
N LYS A 230 26.79 -5.78 -2.35
CA LYS A 230 27.38 -4.49 -2.72
C LYS A 230 28.05 -3.77 -1.56
N THR A 231 27.47 -3.84 -0.37
CA THR A 231 27.89 -3.05 0.78
C THR A 231 28.78 -3.83 1.74
N LYS A 232 28.79 -5.15 1.65
CA LYS A 232 29.47 -6.08 2.58
C LYS A 232 29.03 -5.88 4.04
N THR A 233 27.79 -5.41 4.24
CA THR A 233 27.29 -5.15 5.59
C THR A 233 27.12 -6.43 6.39
N ALA A 234 27.54 -6.39 7.65
CA ALA A 234 27.27 -7.42 8.65
C ALA A 234 25.98 -7.16 9.45
N TYR A 235 25.35 -6.01 9.25
CA TYR A 235 24.12 -5.66 9.94
C TYR A 235 22.91 -6.41 9.40
N THR A 236 21.93 -6.64 10.27
CA THR A 236 20.66 -7.24 9.88
C THR A 236 19.91 -6.29 8.95
N VAL A 237 19.56 -6.76 7.75
CA VAL A 237 18.68 -6.06 6.81
C VAL A 237 17.36 -6.82 6.76
N LEU A 238 16.28 -6.16 7.16
CA LEU A 238 14.95 -6.74 7.23
C LEU A 238 14.13 -6.37 5.99
N TYR A 239 13.37 -7.33 5.53
CA TYR A 239 12.33 -7.12 4.51
C TYR A 239 11.06 -6.58 5.16
N ASP A 240 10.71 -5.35 4.83
CA ASP A 240 9.46 -4.71 5.27
C ASP A 240 8.30 -5.09 4.33
N GLU A 241 7.83 -6.33 4.48
CA GLU A 241 6.75 -6.86 3.67
C GLU A 241 5.46 -6.07 3.89
N GLY A 242 4.94 -5.49 2.80
CA GLY A 242 3.75 -4.65 2.82
C GLY A 242 3.95 -3.29 3.50
N TYR A 243 5.21 -2.88 3.74
CA TYR A 243 5.62 -1.58 4.31
C TYR A 243 5.11 -1.31 5.74
N LYS A 244 4.80 -2.34 6.50
CA LYS A 244 4.22 -2.22 7.85
C LYS A 244 5.11 -1.46 8.83
N ILE A 245 6.43 -1.65 8.73
CA ILE A 245 7.39 -0.96 9.60
C ILE A 245 7.51 0.50 9.14
N ALA A 246 7.64 0.77 7.85
CA ALA A 246 7.70 2.13 7.32
C ALA A 246 6.43 2.94 7.63
N GLU A 247 5.24 2.31 7.59
CA GLU A 247 3.98 2.92 8.02
C GLU A 247 3.95 3.23 9.51
N ALA A 248 4.41 2.29 10.37
CA ALA A 248 4.46 2.48 11.82
C ALA A 248 5.36 3.66 12.22
N PHE A 249 6.45 3.89 11.49
CA PHE A 249 7.36 5.02 11.70
C PHE A 249 6.94 6.30 10.98
N ASP A 250 5.85 6.29 10.25
CA ASP A 250 5.37 7.41 9.43
C ASP A 250 6.44 7.94 8.46
N VAL A 251 7.13 7.02 7.78
CA VAL A 251 8.19 7.36 6.81
C VAL A 251 7.82 6.96 5.37
N LEU A 252 6.66 6.34 5.15
CA LEU A 252 6.26 5.83 3.84
C LEU A 252 5.55 6.90 3.01
N TYR A 253 6.03 7.14 1.78
CA TYR A 253 5.42 8.08 0.85
C TYR A 253 5.27 7.49 -0.56
N MET A 254 4.38 8.10 -1.34
CA MET A 254 4.21 7.86 -2.76
C MET A 254 5.00 8.93 -3.53
N PRO A 255 6.02 8.57 -4.30
CA PRO A 255 6.66 9.49 -5.22
C PRO A 255 5.66 10.05 -6.24
N ASP A 256 5.90 11.25 -6.72
CA ASP A 256 5.14 11.81 -7.84
C ASP A 256 5.30 10.98 -9.12
N SER A 257 4.39 11.19 -10.07
CA SER A 257 4.34 10.41 -11.30
C SER A 257 5.59 10.56 -12.17
N GLU A 258 6.24 11.73 -12.15
CA GLU A 258 7.48 11.98 -12.89
C GLU A 258 8.63 11.15 -12.31
N THR A 259 8.80 11.20 -10.99
CA THR A 259 9.78 10.40 -10.25
C THR A 259 9.56 8.90 -10.45
N LEU A 260 8.30 8.43 -10.39
CA LEU A 260 7.97 7.01 -10.63
C LEU A 260 8.30 6.59 -12.06
N ASN A 261 7.95 7.41 -13.06
CA ASN A 261 8.26 7.14 -14.46
C ASN A 261 9.78 7.10 -14.69
N PHE A 262 10.52 8.01 -14.06
CA PHE A 262 11.98 8.00 -14.11
C PHE A 262 12.56 6.70 -13.54
N TYR A 263 12.13 6.26 -12.35
CA TYR A 263 12.61 5.01 -11.75
C TYR A 263 12.24 3.79 -12.58
N ASN A 264 11.00 3.67 -13.05
CA ASN A 264 10.56 2.58 -13.89
C ASN A 264 11.34 2.51 -15.22
N SER A 265 11.66 3.66 -15.81
CA SER A 265 12.42 3.71 -17.07
C SER A 265 13.91 3.40 -16.91
N LYS A 266 14.53 3.84 -15.80
CA LYS A 266 15.97 3.69 -15.56
C LYS A 266 16.34 2.41 -14.83
N LEU A 267 15.49 1.93 -13.93
CA LEU A 267 15.76 0.77 -13.09
C LEU A 267 15.02 -0.48 -13.58
N LYS A 268 14.14 -0.32 -14.55
CA LYS A 268 13.35 -1.41 -15.16
C LYS A 268 12.73 -2.32 -14.08
N ASP A 269 12.85 -3.62 -14.25
CA ASP A 269 12.26 -4.65 -13.39
C ASP A 269 12.80 -4.59 -11.94
N ASP A 270 14.04 -4.13 -11.75
CA ASP A 270 14.64 -3.99 -10.42
C ASP A 270 13.87 -3.04 -9.48
N PHE A 271 13.15 -2.04 -10.02
CA PHE A 271 12.36 -1.15 -9.17
C PHE A 271 10.96 -1.71 -8.86
N ALA A 272 10.23 -2.14 -9.88
CA ALA A 272 8.85 -2.63 -9.72
C ALA A 272 8.80 -4.01 -9.06
N ASP A 273 9.67 -4.94 -9.50
CA ASP A 273 9.64 -6.34 -9.07
C ASP A 273 10.29 -6.58 -7.71
N SER A 274 11.13 -5.65 -7.24
CA SER A 274 11.78 -5.80 -5.94
C SER A 274 10.82 -5.72 -4.75
N ARG A 275 9.60 -5.19 -4.93
CA ARG A 275 8.63 -4.90 -3.85
C ARG A 275 7.48 -5.88 -3.81
N SER A 276 6.86 -6.04 -2.63
CA SER A 276 5.74 -6.96 -2.43
C SER A 276 4.48 -6.61 -3.23
N ASP A 277 4.22 -5.31 -3.45
CA ASP A 277 2.94 -4.82 -3.97
C ASP A 277 3.05 -4.05 -5.29
N HIS A 278 4.23 -3.92 -5.85
CA HIS A 278 4.51 -3.15 -7.06
C HIS A 278 4.03 -1.68 -7.02
N SER A 279 3.73 -1.15 -5.82
CA SER A 279 3.14 0.19 -5.67
C SER A 279 4.07 1.34 -6.05
N GLY A 280 5.36 1.12 -6.01
CA GLY A 280 6.36 2.18 -6.17
C GLY A 280 6.54 3.08 -4.95
N ARG A 281 5.83 2.79 -3.83
CA ARG A 281 6.01 3.52 -2.56
C ARG A 281 7.43 3.40 -2.04
N LEU A 282 7.91 4.43 -1.39
CA LEU A 282 9.27 4.51 -0.85
C LEU A 282 9.27 5.00 0.59
N PRO A 283 10.17 4.48 1.44
CA PRO A 283 10.42 5.12 2.72
C PRO A 283 11.30 6.36 2.55
N VAL A 284 11.03 7.40 3.34
CA VAL A 284 12.02 8.45 3.63
C VAL A 284 13.21 7.76 4.29
N SER A 285 14.40 8.16 3.87
CA SER A 285 15.64 7.53 4.36
C SER A 285 16.04 8.05 5.74
N ALA A 286 15.15 7.83 6.70
CA ALA A 286 15.29 8.27 8.08
C ALA A 286 16.10 7.30 8.95
N THR A 287 16.62 7.81 10.07
CA THR A 287 17.27 7.04 11.12
C THR A 287 16.62 7.37 12.45
N PHE A 288 16.30 6.34 13.26
CA PHE A 288 15.70 6.48 14.58
C PHE A 288 16.53 5.69 15.61
N ILE A 289 16.65 6.23 16.82
CA ILE A 289 17.15 5.48 17.97
C ILE A 289 15.97 5.23 18.91
N LEU A 290 15.78 3.97 19.26
CA LEU A 290 14.76 3.52 20.21
C LEU A 290 15.44 3.01 21.49
N ASN A 291 14.89 3.35 22.64
CA ASN A 291 15.27 2.72 23.90
C ASN A 291 14.73 1.28 23.99
N GLU A 292 15.02 0.58 25.08
CA GLU A 292 14.59 -0.80 25.32
C GLU A 292 13.06 -0.95 25.38
N ASN A 293 12.33 0.14 25.71
CA ASN A 293 10.87 0.20 25.75
C ASN A 293 10.25 0.53 24.39
N LYS A 294 11.06 0.65 23.34
CA LYS A 294 10.67 1.01 21.97
C LYS A 294 10.16 2.44 21.83
N GLU A 295 10.57 3.33 22.72
CA GLU A 295 10.32 4.76 22.64
C GLU A 295 11.45 5.44 21.85
N ILE A 296 11.12 6.36 20.96
CA ILE A 296 12.08 7.10 20.14
C ILE A 296 12.80 8.11 21.01
N THR A 297 14.11 7.95 21.18
CA THR A 297 14.97 8.87 21.93
C THR A 297 15.69 9.89 21.04
N TRP A 298 15.87 9.55 19.79
CA TRP A 298 16.47 10.42 18.77
C TRP A 298 16.01 10.04 17.37
N ARG A 299 16.05 11.02 16.46
CA ARG A 299 15.76 10.81 15.06
C ARG A 299 16.54 11.74 14.15
N HIS A 300 16.89 11.26 12.98
CA HIS A 300 17.23 12.04 11.81
C HIS A 300 16.18 11.79 10.74
N PHE A 301 15.49 12.83 10.32
CA PHE A 301 14.43 12.74 9.31
C PHE A 301 14.60 13.91 8.34
N ASP A 302 14.89 13.58 7.07
CA ASP A 302 15.01 14.56 6.01
C ASP A 302 14.36 13.99 4.73
N THR A 303 13.57 14.79 4.05
CA THR A 303 12.92 14.41 2.77
C THR A 303 13.93 14.36 1.62
N ASP A 304 15.07 15.06 1.70
CA ASP A 304 16.20 14.84 0.79
C ASP A 304 16.92 13.53 1.18
N TYR A 305 16.74 12.51 0.38
CA TYR A 305 17.34 11.18 0.59
C TYR A 305 18.87 11.18 0.57
N LYS A 306 19.52 12.27 0.19
CA LYS A 306 20.99 12.44 0.21
C LYS A 306 21.47 12.85 1.59
N ASN A 307 20.63 13.57 2.33
CA ASN A 307 20.96 14.01 3.69
C ASN A 307 20.69 12.85 4.67
N ARG A 308 21.77 12.40 5.34
CA ARG A 308 21.76 11.23 6.21
C ARG A 308 22.30 11.56 7.59
N ALA A 309 21.84 10.82 8.59
CA ALA A 309 22.44 10.86 9.92
C ALA A 309 23.94 10.60 9.83
N SER A 310 24.78 11.44 10.44
CA SER A 310 26.20 11.16 10.56
C SER A 310 26.45 10.03 11.59
N VAL A 311 27.58 9.33 11.46
CA VAL A 311 28.01 8.32 12.43
C VAL A 311 28.18 8.97 13.81
N GLU A 312 28.75 10.17 13.84
CA GLU A 312 28.99 10.96 15.06
C GLU A 312 27.67 11.33 15.77
N ASP A 313 26.65 11.75 15.00
CA ASP A 313 25.33 12.07 15.57
C ASP A 313 24.66 10.84 16.17
N ILE A 314 24.76 9.69 15.50
CA ILE A 314 24.22 8.43 16.03
C ILE A 314 24.91 8.06 17.34
N ILE A 315 26.26 8.09 17.37
CA ILE A 315 27.06 7.77 18.56
C ILE A 315 26.72 8.71 19.72
N LYS A 316 26.66 10.01 19.46
CA LYS A 316 26.33 11.05 20.45
C LYS A 316 24.97 10.80 21.11
N ASN A 317 24.00 10.27 20.37
CA ASN A 317 22.62 10.08 20.83
C ASN A 317 22.30 8.65 21.25
N LEU A 318 23.27 7.75 21.30
CA LEU A 318 23.16 6.40 21.84
C LEU A 318 23.29 6.33 23.39
N ASN A 319 23.42 7.45 24.04
CA ASN A 319 23.61 7.53 25.50
C ASN A 319 22.37 7.11 26.29
#